data_b40511eb9bc7c3730177ca8b78cd9088
#
_entry.id   b40511eb9bc7c3730177ca8b78cd9088
#
_cell.length_a   1.000
_cell.length_b   1.000
_cell.length_c   1.000
_cell.angle_alpha   90.00
_cell.angle_beta   90.00
_cell.angle_gamma   90.00
#
_symmetry.space_group_name_H-M   'P 1'
#
loop_
_entity.id
_entity.type
_entity.pdbx_description
1 polymer ?
#
loop_
_entity_poly.entity_id
_entity_poly.type
_entity_poly.pdbx_seq_one_letter_code
_entity_poly.pdbx_strand_id
1 'polypeptide(L)'
;VPLSSACAALAGLQEHFSLPVATTVMGKGGVDERHPLSLGVLANATGPGSAGRHQRPILEEADFILLVGTRTDQNATDSWTLYPSDAVFAHIDMDSGEVGRNYEAIRLVGDARLTLEALADVMKTMDGGKRRTARAALEARIAAGRAAHDAEMASFLSNAGEPLHPAQVMAALQAVLTPESIVVADASFSSIWATNNLVSLRSGMRFITPR
;
A
#
# COMPACT_ATOMS: atom_id res chain seq x y z
N VAL A 1 9.62 2.03 -5.78
CA VAL A 1 10.17 1.14 -4.73
C VAL A 1 10.66 -0.18 -5.32
N PRO A 2 9.85 -1.01 -6.00
CA PRO A 2 10.35 -2.26 -6.58
C PRO A 2 11.48 -2.05 -7.62
N LEU A 3 11.38 -1.03 -8.46
CA LEU A 3 12.38 -0.76 -9.51
C LEU A 3 13.75 -0.35 -8.96
N SER A 4 13.82 0.33 -7.83
CA SER A 4 15.07 0.71 -7.15
C SER A 4 15.53 -0.31 -6.11
N SER A 5 14.97 -1.52 -6.11
CA SER A 5 15.27 -2.56 -5.10
C SER A 5 15.13 -2.09 -3.65
N ALA A 6 14.24 -1.13 -3.40
CA ALA A 6 14.03 -0.49 -2.10
C ALA A 6 13.05 -1.23 -1.18
N CYS A 7 12.51 -2.37 -1.62
CA CYS A 7 11.48 -3.11 -0.86
C CYS A 7 11.96 -3.55 0.53
N ALA A 8 13.21 -4.01 0.65
CA ALA A 8 13.77 -4.42 1.95
C ALA A 8 13.96 -3.22 2.89
N ALA A 9 14.44 -2.09 2.38
CA ALA A 9 14.59 -0.86 3.17
C ALA A 9 13.23 -0.34 3.66
N LEU A 10 12.20 -0.36 2.81
CA LEU A 10 10.84 0.01 3.18
C LEU A 10 10.26 -0.93 4.25
N ALA A 11 10.41 -2.24 4.07
CA ALA A 11 9.94 -3.23 5.05
C ALA A 11 10.67 -3.07 6.40
N GLY A 12 11.96 -2.75 6.38
CA GLY A 12 12.73 -2.44 7.59
C GLY A 12 12.20 -1.19 8.32
N LEU A 13 11.87 -0.13 7.59
CA LEU A 13 11.24 1.07 8.16
C LEU A 13 9.86 0.74 8.76
N GLN A 14 9.05 -0.02 8.04
CA GLN A 14 7.73 -0.46 8.51
C GLN A 14 7.82 -1.18 9.87
N GLU A 15 8.70 -2.17 9.97
CA GLU A 15 8.81 -2.99 11.18
C GLU A 15 9.48 -2.24 12.33
N HIS A 16 10.68 -1.68 12.11
CA HIS A 16 11.49 -1.13 13.20
C HIS A 16 10.95 0.19 13.76
N PHE A 17 10.28 0.98 12.92
CA PHE A 17 9.78 2.30 13.33
C PHE A 17 8.25 2.37 13.45
N SER A 18 7.57 1.22 13.36
CA SER A 18 6.11 1.13 13.51
C SER A 18 5.36 2.04 12.54
N LEU A 19 5.79 2.07 11.26
CA LEU A 19 5.19 2.90 10.24
C LEU A 19 4.14 2.10 9.45
N PRO A 20 2.89 2.57 9.35
CA PRO A 20 1.94 1.97 8.43
C PRO A 20 2.36 2.25 6.98
N VAL A 21 2.21 1.25 6.12
CA VAL A 21 2.57 1.36 4.70
C VAL A 21 1.37 1.04 3.83
N ALA A 22 1.04 2.00 2.96
CA ALA A 22 0.12 1.81 1.84
C ALA A 22 0.88 1.77 0.53
N THR A 23 0.34 1.10 -0.47
CA THR A 23 0.89 1.11 -1.83
C THR A 23 -0.13 1.69 -2.81
N THR A 24 0.37 2.28 -3.89
CA THR A 24 -0.45 2.52 -5.08
C THR A 24 -0.66 1.19 -5.83
N VAL A 25 -1.56 1.17 -6.81
CA VAL A 25 -1.74 0.03 -7.72
C VAL A 25 -0.39 -0.45 -8.30
N MET A 26 0.42 0.49 -8.81
CA MET A 26 1.74 0.18 -9.38
C MET A 26 2.81 -0.14 -8.33
N GLY A 27 2.56 0.20 -7.08
CA GLY A 27 3.45 -0.08 -5.94
C GLY A 27 3.15 -1.40 -5.24
N LYS A 28 2.08 -2.10 -5.64
CA LYS A 28 1.69 -3.38 -5.03
C LYS A 28 2.85 -4.37 -5.01
N GLY A 29 2.98 -5.08 -3.89
CA GLY A 29 4.12 -5.96 -3.65
C GLY A 29 5.36 -5.25 -3.10
N GLY A 30 5.34 -3.94 -2.91
CA GLY A 30 6.44 -3.21 -2.27
C GLY A 30 6.72 -3.67 -0.84
N VAL A 31 5.71 -4.16 -0.14
CA VAL A 31 5.78 -4.79 1.19
C VAL A 31 4.98 -6.09 1.22
N ASP A 32 5.19 -6.92 2.25
CA ASP A 32 4.30 -8.03 2.56
C ASP A 32 2.96 -7.47 3.07
N GLU A 33 1.88 -7.74 2.34
CA GLU A 33 0.57 -7.21 2.72
C GLU A 33 -0.05 -7.94 3.92
N ARG A 34 0.52 -9.06 4.36
CA ARG A 34 0.12 -9.75 5.61
C ARG A 34 0.70 -9.07 6.85
N HIS A 35 1.72 -8.21 6.67
CA HIS A 35 2.32 -7.47 7.79
C HIS A 35 1.24 -6.67 8.55
N PRO A 36 1.22 -6.69 9.91
CA PRO A 36 0.18 -6.02 10.69
C PRO A 36 0.00 -4.52 10.40
N LEU A 37 1.08 -3.85 9.98
CA LEU A 37 1.07 -2.43 9.61
C LEU A 37 0.90 -2.18 8.09
N SER A 38 0.53 -3.18 7.30
CA SER A 38 0.22 -2.96 5.88
C SER A 38 -1.24 -2.55 5.70
N LEU A 39 -1.45 -1.43 5.04
CA LEU A 39 -2.77 -0.91 4.64
C LEU A 39 -3.23 -1.47 3.27
N GLY A 40 -2.38 -2.26 2.60
CA GLY A 40 -2.65 -2.74 1.25
C GLY A 40 -2.60 -1.64 0.21
N VAL A 41 -3.38 -1.80 -0.85
CA VAL A 41 -3.46 -0.80 -1.93
C VAL A 41 -4.46 0.28 -1.56
N LEU A 42 -4.00 1.52 -1.50
CA LEU A 42 -4.83 2.72 -1.41
C LEU A 42 -4.65 3.53 -2.70
N ALA A 43 -5.72 3.96 -3.27
CA ALA A 43 -5.79 4.84 -4.45
C ALA A 43 -7.27 4.94 -4.87
N ASN A 44 -7.55 5.11 -6.16
CA ASN A 44 -8.89 5.07 -6.73
C ASN A 44 -9.62 3.71 -6.57
N ALA A 45 -8.92 2.68 -6.10
CA ALA A 45 -9.49 1.35 -5.83
C ALA A 45 -10.11 1.27 -4.42
N THR A 46 -10.81 2.28 -3.98
CA THR A 46 -11.45 2.38 -2.64
C THR A 46 -12.97 2.25 -2.67
N GLY A 47 -13.53 1.80 -3.77
CA GLY A 47 -14.96 1.52 -3.92
C GLY A 47 -15.44 0.27 -3.15
N PRO A 48 -16.74 -0.05 -3.23
CA PRO A 48 -17.30 -1.27 -2.66
C PRO A 48 -16.52 -2.52 -3.09
N GLY A 49 -16.26 -3.43 -2.15
CA GLY A 49 -15.49 -4.64 -2.40
C GLY A 49 -13.96 -4.46 -2.43
N SER A 50 -13.43 -3.27 -2.11
CA SER A 50 -12.00 -3.05 -1.99
C SER A 50 -11.53 -3.05 -0.55
N ALA A 51 -10.40 -3.71 -0.26
CA ALA A 51 -9.77 -3.68 1.06
C ALA A 51 -9.35 -2.25 1.46
N GLY A 52 -8.90 -1.46 0.50
CA GLY A 52 -8.45 -0.08 0.72
C GLY A 52 -9.52 0.83 1.31
N ARG A 53 -10.81 0.61 0.97
CA ARG A 53 -11.94 1.36 1.54
C ARG A 53 -11.95 1.32 3.08
N HIS A 54 -11.69 0.16 3.65
CA HIS A 54 -11.69 -0.06 5.10
C HIS A 54 -10.43 0.45 5.79
N GLN A 55 -9.37 0.74 5.05
CA GLN A 55 -8.10 1.27 5.55
C GLN A 55 -7.96 2.79 5.36
N ARG A 56 -8.75 3.38 4.48
CA ARG A 56 -8.72 4.81 4.15
C ARG A 56 -8.83 5.73 5.39
N PRO A 57 -9.68 5.47 6.40
CA PRO A 57 -9.77 6.31 7.59
C PRO A 57 -8.45 6.45 8.37
N ILE A 58 -7.55 5.47 8.28
CA ILE A 58 -6.22 5.55 8.92
C ILE A 58 -5.34 6.57 8.20
N LEU A 59 -5.42 6.62 6.87
CA LEU A 59 -4.67 7.59 6.08
C LEU A 59 -5.22 9.01 6.25
N GLU A 60 -6.54 9.15 6.36
CA GLU A 60 -7.21 10.45 6.54
C GLU A 60 -6.87 11.14 7.88
N GLU A 61 -6.33 10.39 8.85
CA GLU A 61 -5.86 10.90 10.15
C GLU A 61 -4.35 11.16 10.18
N ALA A 62 -3.64 10.97 9.05
CA ALA A 62 -2.19 11.13 9.01
C ALA A 62 -1.80 12.61 9.08
N ASP A 63 -0.92 12.95 10.00
CA ASP A 63 -0.30 14.27 10.13
C ASP A 63 0.96 14.44 9.27
N PHE A 64 1.58 13.30 8.90
CA PHE A 64 2.77 13.26 8.06
C PHE A 64 2.71 12.10 7.07
N ILE A 65 3.01 12.37 5.79
CA ILE A 65 3.00 11.38 4.72
C ILE A 65 4.34 11.37 3.99
N LEU A 66 5.01 10.23 3.99
CA LEU A 66 6.19 9.99 3.18
C LEU A 66 5.80 9.35 1.85
N LEU A 67 5.91 10.11 0.77
CA LEU A 67 5.70 9.65 -0.60
C LEU A 67 7.00 9.05 -1.15
N VAL A 68 6.97 7.83 -1.69
CA VAL A 68 8.17 7.14 -2.18
C VAL A 68 7.96 6.62 -3.59
N GLY A 69 8.61 7.22 -4.57
CA GLY A 69 8.58 6.78 -5.95
C GLY A 69 7.17 6.79 -6.56
N THR A 70 6.38 7.80 -6.26
CA THR A 70 5.01 7.95 -6.77
C THR A 70 4.83 9.31 -7.44
N ARG A 71 4.17 9.31 -8.60
CA ARG A 71 3.85 10.54 -9.32
C ARG A 71 2.70 11.33 -8.71
N THR A 72 2.02 10.78 -7.72
CA THR A 72 0.82 11.39 -7.15
C THR A 72 -0.21 11.81 -8.21
N ASP A 73 -0.35 10.98 -9.24
CA ASP A 73 -1.30 11.22 -10.33
C ASP A 73 -2.76 11.02 -9.87
N GLN A 74 -3.70 11.35 -10.74
CA GLN A 74 -5.13 11.28 -10.47
C GLN A 74 -5.57 9.92 -9.92
N ASN A 75 -5.09 8.82 -10.53
CA ASN A 75 -5.48 7.48 -10.14
C ASN A 75 -4.85 7.05 -8.81
N ALA A 76 -3.61 7.45 -8.57
CA ALA A 76 -2.90 7.09 -7.33
C ALA A 76 -3.36 7.88 -6.11
N THR A 77 -4.15 8.93 -6.29
CA THR A 77 -4.56 9.85 -5.22
C THR A 77 -6.08 10.03 -5.13
N ASP A 78 -6.85 9.17 -5.78
CA ASP A 78 -8.31 9.29 -5.84
C ASP A 78 -8.74 10.71 -6.27
N SER A 79 -8.23 11.14 -7.42
CA SER A 79 -8.45 12.50 -7.94
C SER A 79 -8.02 13.60 -6.96
N TRP A 80 -6.86 13.38 -6.29
CA TRP A 80 -6.26 14.29 -5.29
C TRP A 80 -7.11 14.53 -4.03
N THR A 81 -7.99 13.58 -3.70
CA THR A 81 -8.83 13.61 -2.50
C THR A 81 -8.41 12.61 -1.42
N LEU A 82 -7.37 11.78 -1.71
CA LEU A 82 -6.98 10.69 -0.83
C LEU A 82 -6.29 11.14 0.45
N TYR A 83 -5.49 12.20 0.38
CA TYR A 83 -4.67 12.66 1.50
C TYR A 83 -5.32 13.81 2.26
N PRO A 84 -5.15 13.89 3.59
CA PRO A 84 -5.62 15.04 4.37
C PRO A 84 -4.92 16.33 3.93
N SER A 85 -5.65 17.42 3.88
CA SER A 85 -5.19 18.70 3.36
C SER A 85 -4.15 19.40 4.26
N ASP A 86 -4.10 19.01 5.53
CA ASP A 86 -3.24 19.59 6.57
C ASP A 86 -2.02 18.72 6.90
N ALA A 87 -1.88 17.55 6.24
CA ALA A 87 -0.72 16.69 6.41
C ALA A 87 0.55 17.36 5.87
N VAL A 88 1.66 17.14 6.55
CA VAL A 88 3.00 17.48 6.06
C VAL A 88 3.50 16.35 5.16
N PHE A 89 4.02 16.70 3.97
CA PHE A 89 4.55 15.74 3.04
C PHE A 89 6.08 15.78 2.98
N ALA A 90 6.69 14.60 2.85
CA ALA A 90 8.04 14.44 2.31
C ALA A 90 7.95 13.55 1.06
N HIS A 91 8.71 13.84 0.02
CA HIS A 91 8.62 13.11 -1.24
C HIS A 91 10.00 12.70 -1.74
N ILE A 92 10.18 11.39 -1.88
CA ILE A 92 11.39 10.76 -2.43
C ILE A 92 11.10 10.33 -3.87
N ASP A 93 11.81 10.88 -4.82
CA ASP A 93 11.84 10.41 -6.21
C ASP A 93 13.18 10.74 -6.86
N MET A 94 13.56 9.99 -7.89
CA MET A 94 14.75 10.30 -8.71
C MET A 94 14.49 11.47 -9.67
N ASP A 95 13.25 11.67 -10.07
CA ASP A 95 12.85 12.78 -10.93
C ASP A 95 12.50 14.00 -10.09
N SER A 96 13.36 15.02 -10.14
CA SER A 96 13.13 16.27 -9.42
C SER A 96 11.87 17.01 -9.86
N GLY A 97 11.34 16.74 -11.06
CA GLY A 97 10.10 17.31 -11.58
C GLY A 97 8.84 16.67 -10.96
N GLU A 98 8.95 15.44 -10.48
CA GLU A 98 7.85 14.75 -9.79
C GLU A 98 7.81 15.10 -8.30
N VAL A 99 8.97 15.39 -7.69
CA VAL A 99 9.04 15.71 -6.25
C VAL A 99 8.32 17.00 -5.92
N GLY A 100 7.27 16.91 -5.10
CA GLY A 100 6.48 18.07 -4.69
C GLY A 100 5.57 18.62 -5.80
N ARG A 101 5.31 17.87 -6.86
CA ARG A 101 4.54 18.34 -8.03
C ARG A 101 3.08 18.65 -7.71
N ASN A 102 2.41 17.75 -7.03
CA ASN A 102 0.98 17.86 -6.74
C ASN A 102 0.68 18.19 -5.27
N TYR A 103 1.65 17.94 -4.39
CA TYR A 103 1.60 18.22 -2.97
C TYR A 103 2.90 18.89 -2.58
N GLU A 104 2.83 20.08 -1.98
CA GLU A 104 4.02 20.74 -1.44
C GLU A 104 4.68 19.80 -0.43
N ALA A 105 5.98 19.56 -0.58
CA ALA A 105 6.67 18.52 0.17
C ALA A 105 8.11 18.89 0.51
N ILE A 106 8.63 18.32 1.58
CA ILE A 106 10.08 18.25 1.81
C ILE A 106 10.67 17.42 0.68
N ARG A 107 11.53 18.04 -0.14
CA ARG A 107 12.01 17.48 -1.39
C ARG A 107 13.25 16.62 -1.17
N LEU A 108 13.13 15.32 -1.42
CA LEU A 108 14.22 14.34 -1.28
C LEU A 108 14.49 13.71 -2.66
N VAL A 109 15.26 14.43 -3.49
CA VAL A 109 15.60 13.97 -4.84
C VAL A 109 16.73 12.95 -4.75
N GLY A 110 16.44 11.68 -5.10
CA GLY A 110 17.43 10.60 -5.03
C GLY A 110 16.84 9.21 -5.23
N ASP A 111 17.74 8.21 -5.23
CA ASP A 111 17.36 6.81 -5.28
C ASP A 111 16.58 6.41 -4.01
N ALA A 112 15.44 5.76 -4.20
CA ALA A 112 14.54 5.42 -3.09
C ALA A 112 15.20 4.48 -2.06
N ARG A 113 16.03 3.51 -2.48
CA ARG A 113 16.70 2.58 -1.56
C ARG A 113 17.70 3.33 -0.69
N LEU A 114 18.60 4.09 -1.32
CA LEU A 114 19.64 4.82 -0.60
C LEU A 114 19.04 5.87 0.35
N THR A 115 17.98 6.55 -0.08
CA THR A 115 17.31 7.56 0.75
C THR A 115 16.58 6.92 1.94
N LEU A 116 15.90 5.77 1.74
CA LEU A 116 15.24 5.06 2.84
C LEU A 116 16.24 4.46 3.83
N GLU A 117 17.38 3.94 3.36
CA GLU A 117 18.47 3.46 4.21
C GLU A 117 19.04 4.60 5.07
N ALA A 118 19.36 5.74 4.46
CA ALA A 118 19.83 6.92 5.19
C ALA A 118 18.79 7.45 6.20
N LEU A 119 17.50 7.46 5.82
CA LEU A 119 16.42 7.83 6.72
C LEU A 119 16.34 6.88 7.91
N ALA A 120 16.46 5.56 7.68
CA ALA A 120 16.47 4.57 8.75
C ALA A 120 17.62 4.81 9.72
N ASP A 121 18.82 5.15 9.24
CA ASP A 121 19.97 5.43 10.09
C ASP A 121 19.76 6.66 10.97
N VAL A 122 19.18 7.73 10.43
CA VAL A 122 18.81 8.90 11.23
C VAL A 122 17.72 8.56 12.26
N MET A 123 16.69 7.83 11.86
CA MET A 123 15.59 7.46 12.76
C MET A 123 16.01 6.57 13.92
N LYS A 124 17.07 5.79 13.78
CA LYS A 124 17.66 5.01 14.90
C LYS A 124 18.19 5.90 16.03
N THR A 125 18.57 7.14 15.72
CA THR A 125 19.06 8.11 16.70
C THR A 125 17.95 8.91 17.39
N MET A 126 16.71 8.77 16.92
CA MET A 126 15.55 9.52 17.42
C MET A 126 14.73 8.70 18.42
N ASP A 127 14.04 9.38 19.32
CA ASP A 127 13.08 8.72 20.21
C ASP A 127 11.81 8.35 19.43
N GLY A 128 11.63 7.05 19.17
CA GLY A 128 10.43 6.47 18.57
C GLY A 128 9.35 6.02 19.57
N GLY A 129 9.46 6.40 20.84
CA GLY A 129 8.62 5.89 21.95
C GLY A 129 7.12 6.02 21.69
N LYS A 130 6.66 7.18 21.24
CA LYS A 130 5.23 7.43 20.94
C LYS A 130 4.69 6.47 19.89
N ARG A 131 5.42 6.24 18.78
CA ARG A 131 5.00 5.31 17.72
C ARG A 131 5.00 3.86 18.20
N ARG A 132 6.01 3.45 18.95
CA ARG A 132 6.04 2.10 19.54
C ARG A 132 4.86 1.86 20.49
N THR A 133 4.51 2.83 21.31
CA THR A 133 3.35 2.74 22.21
C THR A 133 2.03 2.67 21.43
N ALA A 134 1.88 3.42 20.34
CA ALA A 134 0.66 3.44 19.52
C ALA A 134 0.53 2.22 18.59
N ARG A 135 1.60 1.43 18.40
CA ARG A 135 1.66 0.34 17.41
C ARG A 135 0.52 -0.66 17.58
N ALA A 136 0.32 -1.19 18.77
CA ALA A 136 -0.70 -2.23 19.01
C ALA A 136 -2.13 -1.74 18.69
N ALA A 137 -2.44 -0.49 19.02
CA ALA A 137 -3.73 0.10 18.70
C ALA A 137 -3.93 0.28 17.19
N LEU A 138 -2.88 0.69 16.48
CA LEU A 138 -2.90 0.84 15.03
C LEU A 138 -3.04 -0.52 14.33
N GLU A 139 -2.28 -1.54 14.75
CA GLU A 139 -2.40 -2.91 14.24
C GLU A 139 -3.81 -3.48 14.44
N ALA A 140 -4.42 -3.23 15.60
CA ALA A 140 -5.81 -3.64 15.87
C ALA A 140 -6.81 -2.95 14.93
N ARG A 141 -6.63 -1.66 14.64
CA ARG A 141 -7.47 -0.92 13.67
C ARG A 141 -7.32 -1.48 12.26
N ILE A 142 -6.08 -1.76 11.82
CA ILE A 142 -5.82 -2.36 10.51
C ILE A 142 -6.47 -3.75 10.43
N ALA A 143 -6.32 -4.56 11.46
CA ALA A 143 -6.94 -5.89 11.52
C ALA A 143 -8.48 -5.81 11.47
N ALA A 144 -9.09 -4.85 12.17
CA ALA A 144 -10.53 -4.61 12.12
C ALA A 144 -11.00 -4.23 10.71
N GLY A 145 -10.24 -3.37 10.00
CA GLY A 145 -10.52 -3.02 8.60
C GLY A 145 -10.44 -4.23 7.67
N ARG A 146 -9.46 -5.11 7.85
CA ARG A 146 -9.35 -6.37 7.10
C ARG A 146 -10.54 -7.29 7.36
N ALA A 147 -10.91 -7.47 8.63
CA ALA A 147 -12.06 -8.29 8.99
C ALA A 147 -13.38 -7.74 8.43
N ALA A 148 -13.54 -6.42 8.39
CA ALA A 148 -14.70 -5.77 7.77
C ALA A 148 -14.76 -6.03 6.25
N HIS A 149 -13.63 -5.97 5.56
CA HIS A 149 -13.54 -6.35 4.14
C HIS A 149 -13.88 -7.83 3.93
N ASP A 150 -13.32 -8.73 4.75
CA ASP A 150 -13.61 -10.17 4.64
C ASP A 150 -15.10 -10.46 4.85
N ALA A 151 -15.74 -9.78 5.79
CA ALA A 151 -17.18 -9.89 6.02
C ALA A 151 -18.00 -9.36 4.84
N GLU A 152 -17.59 -8.24 4.22
CA GLU A 152 -18.22 -7.70 3.00
C GLU A 152 -18.12 -8.71 1.84
N MET A 153 -16.97 -9.36 1.70
CA MET A 153 -16.71 -10.31 0.61
C MET A 153 -17.35 -11.69 0.81
N ALA A 154 -17.73 -12.07 2.02
CA ALA A 154 -18.20 -13.40 2.36
C ALA A 154 -19.42 -13.85 1.52
N SER A 155 -20.35 -12.94 1.23
CA SER A 155 -21.54 -13.24 0.41
C SER A 155 -21.18 -13.55 -1.05
N PHE A 156 -20.16 -12.90 -1.59
CA PHE A 156 -19.67 -13.16 -2.97
C PHE A 156 -18.90 -14.47 -3.06
N LEU A 157 -18.17 -14.83 -2.00
CA LEU A 157 -17.39 -16.07 -1.95
C LEU A 157 -18.28 -17.31 -1.79
N SER A 158 -19.39 -17.19 -1.08
CA SER A 158 -20.33 -18.29 -0.84
C SER A 158 -21.37 -18.50 -1.95
N ASN A 159 -21.43 -17.60 -2.93
CA ASN A 159 -22.40 -17.70 -4.03
C ASN A 159 -22.09 -18.90 -4.94
N ALA A 160 -22.99 -19.88 -4.99
CA ALA A 160 -22.88 -21.07 -5.87
C ALA A 160 -23.49 -20.83 -7.28
N GLY A 161 -23.79 -19.58 -7.65
CA GLY A 161 -24.41 -19.22 -8.92
C GLY A 161 -23.44 -19.28 -10.12
N GLU A 162 -24.01 -19.42 -11.30
CA GLU A 162 -23.30 -19.23 -12.56
C GLU A 162 -23.76 -17.91 -13.24
N PRO A 163 -22.85 -17.11 -13.78
CA PRO A 163 -21.40 -17.29 -13.85
C PRO A 163 -20.71 -17.07 -12.50
N LEU A 164 -19.49 -17.61 -12.36
CA LEU A 164 -18.65 -17.42 -11.15
C LEU A 164 -18.41 -15.93 -10.90
N HIS A 165 -18.54 -15.54 -9.64
CA HIS A 165 -18.20 -14.17 -9.24
C HIS A 165 -16.67 -13.96 -9.25
N PRO A 166 -16.13 -12.82 -9.74
CA PRO A 166 -14.68 -12.58 -9.79
C PRO A 166 -13.94 -12.75 -8.46
N ALA A 167 -14.59 -12.46 -7.33
CA ALA A 167 -14.03 -12.71 -6.00
C ALA A 167 -13.65 -14.17 -5.77
N GLN A 168 -14.47 -15.12 -6.25
CA GLN A 168 -14.20 -16.56 -6.13
C GLN A 168 -12.96 -16.95 -6.95
N VAL A 169 -12.81 -16.35 -8.15
CA VAL A 169 -11.63 -16.54 -8.99
C VAL A 169 -10.38 -16.01 -8.27
N MET A 170 -10.46 -14.82 -7.67
CA MET A 170 -9.34 -14.25 -6.91
C MET A 170 -8.98 -15.09 -5.69
N ALA A 171 -9.96 -15.60 -4.95
CA ALA A 171 -9.73 -16.48 -3.81
C ALA A 171 -9.04 -17.80 -4.22
N ALA A 172 -9.47 -18.42 -5.32
CA ALA A 172 -8.84 -19.61 -5.87
C ALA A 172 -7.40 -19.34 -6.35
N LEU A 173 -7.16 -18.20 -7.01
CA LEU A 173 -5.81 -17.76 -7.39
C LEU A 173 -4.94 -17.52 -6.16
N GLN A 174 -5.45 -16.83 -5.14
CA GLN A 174 -4.70 -16.57 -3.91
C GLN A 174 -4.24 -17.87 -3.23
N ALA A 175 -5.07 -18.91 -3.26
CA ALA A 175 -4.73 -20.21 -2.66
C ALA A 175 -3.55 -20.93 -3.32
N VAL A 176 -3.22 -20.60 -4.57
CA VAL A 176 -2.09 -21.21 -5.32
C VAL A 176 -0.89 -20.29 -5.44
N LEU A 177 -0.99 -19.03 -5.01
CA LEU A 177 0.14 -18.11 -5.02
C LEU A 177 1.19 -18.51 -3.98
N THR A 178 2.44 -18.36 -4.38
CA THR A 178 3.62 -18.46 -3.50
C THR A 178 4.34 -17.11 -3.42
N PRO A 179 5.24 -16.93 -2.45
CA PRO A 179 6.04 -15.68 -2.39
C PRO A 179 6.86 -15.40 -3.65
N GLU A 180 7.18 -16.42 -4.46
CA GLU A 180 7.96 -16.33 -5.70
C GLU A 180 7.09 -16.07 -6.93
N SER A 181 5.77 -16.14 -6.79
CA SER A 181 4.83 -15.92 -7.89
C SER A 181 4.97 -14.51 -8.48
N ILE A 182 4.82 -14.42 -9.78
CA ILE A 182 4.68 -13.15 -10.52
C ILE A 182 3.25 -13.08 -11.01
N VAL A 183 2.51 -12.10 -10.54
CA VAL A 183 1.13 -11.87 -10.99
C VAL A 183 1.15 -10.87 -12.14
N VAL A 184 0.60 -11.27 -13.27
CA VAL A 184 0.43 -10.39 -14.45
C VAL A 184 -1.06 -10.28 -14.72
N ALA A 185 -1.57 -9.07 -14.73
CA ALA A 185 -2.97 -8.79 -15.04
C ALA A 185 -3.05 -7.76 -16.15
N ASP A 186 -3.92 -8.00 -17.12
CA ASP A 186 -4.20 -7.04 -18.20
C ASP A 186 -5.04 -5.87 -17.68
N ALA A 187 -5.19 -4.84 -18.48
CA ALA A 187 -5.98 -3.64 -18.18
C ALA A 187 -7.44 -3.94 -17.81
N SER A 188 -8.14 -2.93 -17.31
CA SER A 188 -9.56 -2.98 -16.99
C SER A 188 -9.87 -3.79 -15.71
N PHE A 189 -10.96 -4.53 -15.67
CA PHE A 189 -11.46 -5.23 -14.48
C PHE A 189 -10.48 -6.27 -13.94
N SER A 190 -9.73 -6.96 -14.80
CA SER A 190 -8.75 -7.97 -14.34
C SER A 190 -7.67 -7.38 -13.42
N SER A 191 -7.12 -6.22 -13.77
CA SER A 191 -6.14 -5.54 -12.93
C SER A 191 -6.77 -4.99 -11.64
N ILE A 192 -7.99 -4.47 -11.71
CA ILE A 192 -8.72 -3.97 -10.54
C ILE A 192 -8.95 -5.12 -9.54
N TRP A 193 -9.47 -6.27 -10.00
CA TRP A 193 -9.71 -7.43 -9.16
C TRP A 193 -8.41 -7.99 -8.57
N ALA A 194 -7.37 -8.17 -9.39
CA ALA A 194 -6.08 -8.67 -8.92
C ALA A 194 -5.46 -7.73 -7.86
N THR A 195 -5.53 -6.42 -8.10
CA THR A 195 -4.93 -5.44 -7.20
C THR A 195 -5.64 -5.35 -5.86
N ASN A 196 -6.98 -5.44 -5.86
CA ASN A 196 -7.78 -5.32 -4.64
C ASN A 196 -7.90 -6.62 -3.84
N ASN A 197 -7.84 -7.78 -4.48
CA ASN A 197 -8.22 -9.04 -3.84
C ASN A 197 -7.08 -10.05 -3.72
N LEU A 198 -5.96 -9.87 -4.42
CA LEU A 198 -4.77 -10.69 -4.18
C LEU A 198 -3.86 -10.01 -3.17
N VAL A 199 -3.29 -10.80 -2.27
CA VAL A 199 -2.40 -10.34 -1.19
C VAL A 199 -0.96 -10.64 -1.56
N SER A 200 -0.07 -9.67 -1.45
CA SER A 200 1.36 -9.88 -1.58
C SER A 200 1.90 -10.68 -0.39
N LEU A 201 2.56 -11.80 -0.68
CA LEU A 201 3.04 -12.76 0.31
C LEU A 201 4.50 -12.51 0.77
N ARG A 202 5.16 -11.50 0.23
CA ARG A 202 6.46 -10.99 0.68
C ARG A 202 6.74 -9.60 0.14
N SER A 203 7.64 -8.91 0.78
CA SER A 203 8.24 -7.68 0.25
C SER A 203 8.99 -7.98 -1.04
N GLY A 204 8.69 -7.24 -2.11
CA GLY A 204 9.25 -7.43 -3.44
C GLY A 204 8.57 -8.53 -4.28
N MET A 205 7.43 -9.09 -3.87
CA MET A 205 6.59 -9.91 -4.75
C MET A 205 6.11 -9.06 -5.93
N ARG A 206 6.13 -9.62 -7.14
CA ARG A 206 5.89 -8.82 -8.34
C ARG A 206 4.44 -8.90 -8.80
N PHE A 207 3.84 -7.72 -8.91
CA PHE A 207 2.56 -7.50 -9.58
C PHE A 207 2.83 -6.60 -10.79
N ILE A 208 2.45 -7.06 -11.97
CA ILE A 208 2.62 -6.36 -13.25
C ILE A 208 1.23 -6.08 -13.78
N THR A 209 0.83 -4.83 -13.70
CA THR A 209 -0.46 -4.36 -14.19
C THR A 209 -0.22 -3.18 -15.13
N PRO A 210 -0.96 -3.03 -16.22
CA PRO A 210 -0.88 -1.83 -17.04
C PRO A 210 -1.51 -0.66 -16.30
N ARG A 211 -1.16 0.53 -16.77
CA ARG A 211 -1.77 1.79 -16.34
C ARG A 211 -3.12 2.00 -17.00
#